data_0817eac62e39518e60a5aec84759fe1f
#
_entry.id   0817eac62e39518e60a5aec84759fe1f
#
_cell.length_a   1.000
_cell.length_b   1.000
_cell.length_c   1.000
_cell.angle_alpha   90.00
_cell.angle_beta   90.00
_cell.angle_gamma   90.00
#
_symmetry.space_group_name_H-M   'P 1'
#
loop_
_entity.id
_entity.type
_entity.pdbx_description
1 polymer ?
#
loop_
_entity_poly.entity_id
_entity_poly.type
_entity_poly.pdbx_seq_one_letter_code
_entity_poly.pdbx_strand_id
1 'polypeptide(L)'
;MSASEEPQVSMSASEEPQVPTSVSGQPVAVASREGAPRFSHIRAAAIVFGGLAAAGVLVGVLWSFLAPGVHGAIADTRDNGRVFVHLGNQADNFFIGTTLLVGMAAVVAVIAAAAAWQWRAHRGPMMVGALTLGSLACSAVAAGVGAVLVRLRYGALDIAGASLDAGHRIKYVVQAPAVFYGHTEAQIAVTLALAPCLAAVVYMFCVVACARDDLDAWPPAPVPEYRAPVLVPPTEGANSTA
;
A
#
# COMPACT_ATOMS: atom_id res chain seq x y z
N MET A 1 -28.15 93.64 -27.63
CA MET A 1 -26.69 93.80 -27.46
C MET A 1 -26.19 92.67 -26.60
N SER A 2 -25.69 91.66 -27.20
CA SER A 2 -25.03 90.58 -26.52
C SER A 2 -24.31 89.78 -27.59
N ALA A 3 -23.04 89.74 -27.52
CA ALA A 3 -22.19 88.98 -28.41
C ALA A 3 -22.11 87.56 -27.97
N SER A 4 -22.33 86.68 -28.93
CA SER A 4 -22.16 85.20 -28.78
C SER A 4 -20.67 84.91 -29.03
N GLU A 5 -19.99 84.39 -28.06
CA GLU A 5 -18.66 83.77 -28.20
C GLU A 5 -18.85 82.27 -28.40
N GLU A 6 -18.44 81.79 -29.56
CA GLU A 6 -18.29 80.35 -29.85
C GLU A 6 -16.96 79.86 -29.29
N PRO A 7 -16.89 78.75 -28.59
CA PRO A 7 -15.62 78.13 -28.25
C PRO A 7 -15.11 77.28 -29.43
N GLN A 8 -13.95 77.57 -29.86
CA GLN A 8 -13.13 76.81 -30.82
C GLN A 8 -12.80 75.44 -30.26
N VAL A 9 -13.25 74.41 -30.94
CA VAL A 9 -12.84 73.05 -30.69
C VAL A 9 -11.45 72.83 -31.30
N SER A 10 -10.46 72.71 -30.45
CA SER A 10 -9.09 72.33 -30.79
C SER A 10 -9.15 70.83 -31.14
N MET A 11 -8.90 70.48 -32.39
CA MET A 11 -8.63 69.14 -32.86
C MET A 11 -7.30 68.68 -32.30
N SER A 12 -7.32 67.91 -31.21
CA SER A 12 -6.17 67.18 -30.71
C SER A 12 -5.85 65.99 -31.61
N ALA A 13 -4.61 65.95 -32.05
CA ALA A 13 -4.09 64.92 -32.92
C ALA A 13 -4.32 63.50 -32.37
N SER A 14 -4.72 62.63 -33.28
CA SER A 14 -4.82 61.18 -33.05
C SER A 14 -3.50 60.61 -32.60
N GLU A 15 -3.43 60.26 -31.36
CA GLU A 15 -2.37 59.44 -30.80
C GLU A 15 -2.63 57.99 -31.22
N GLU A 16 -1.83 57.54 -32.17
CA GLU A 16 -1.77 56.15 -32.64
C GLU A 16 -1.38 55.26 -31.47
N PRO A 17 -2.14 54.17 -31.16
CA PRO A 17 -1.77 53.27 -30.10
C PRO A 17 -0.49 52.54 -30.47
N GLN A 18 0.60 52.90 -29.84
CA GLN A 18 1.86 52.17 -29.94
C GLN A 18 1.68 50.79 -29.36
N VAL A 19 1.62 49.78 -30.24
CA VAL A 19 1.74 48.37 -29.92
C VAL A 19 3.13 48.16 -29.31
N PRO A 20 3.25 47.69 -28.06
CA PRO A 20 4.56 47.38 -27.52
C PRO A 20 5.10 46.11 -28.20
N THR A 21 5.91 46.34 -29.26
CA THR A 21 6.72 45.30 -29.90
C THR A 21 7.99 45.13 -29.07
N SER A 22 7.93 44.34 -28.01
CA SER A 22 9.07 43.59 -27.48
C SER A 22 8.57 42.74 -26.32
N VAL A 23 7.91 41.64 -26.64
CA VAL A 23 8.00 40.46 -25.76
C VAL A 23 9.41 39.94 -25.91
N SER A 24 10.34 40.58 -25.18
CA SER A 24 11.63 39.98 -24.87
C SER A 24 11.32 38.60 -24.33
N GLY A 25 11.66 37.58 -25.09
CA GLY A 25 11.65 36.20 -24.62
C GLY A 25 12.62 36.09 -23.44
N GLN A 26 12.14 36.46 -22.26
CA GLN A 26 12.81 36.00 -21.06
C GLN A 26 12.73 34.49 -21.13
N PRO A 27 13.88 33.80 -21.09
CA PRO A 27 13.86 32.37 -20.90
C PRO A 27 13.05 32.18 -19.61
N VAL A 28 11.89 31.48 -19.75
CA VAL A 28 11.14 30.98 -18.59
C VAL A 28 12.19 30.29 -17.76
N ALA A 29 12.59 30.91 -16.67
CA ALA A 29 13.52 30.34 -15.74
C ALA A 29 12.92 28.95 -15.42
N VAL A 30 13.60 27.93 -15.91
CA VAL A 30 13.26 26.54 -15.59
C VAL A 30 13.26 26.53 -14.07
N ALA A 31 12.06 26.59 -13.50
CA ALA A 31 11.86 26.59 -12.06
C ALA A 31 12.74 25.47 -11.54
N SER A 32 13.72 25.87 -10.78
CA SER A 32 14.78 25.03 -10.25
C SER A 32 14.16 23.73 -9.80
N ARG A 33 14.72 22.60 -10.20
CA ARG A 33 14.30 21.24 -9.80
C ARG A 33 14.46 21.01 -8.29
N GLU A 34 14.09 21.99 -7.49
CA GLU A 34 13.94 21.89 -6.04
C GLU A 34 12.70 21.06 -5.76
N GLY A 35 12.91 19.75 -5.66
CA GLY A 35 11.84 18.80 -5.39
C GLY A 35 11.88 17.52 -6.24
N ALA A 36 12.86 17.37 -7.12
CA ALA A 36 13.04 16.07 -7.80
C ALA A 36 13.15 14.97 -6.74
N PRO A 37 12.40 13.85 -6.86
CA PRO A 37 12.47 12.78 -5.90
C PRO A 37 13.91 12.29 -5.79
N ARG A 38 14.45 12.25 -4.57
CA ARG A 38 15.83 11.80 -4.29
C ARG A 38 16.07 10.36 -4.71
N PHE A 39 15.01 9.58 -4.84
CA PHE A 39 15.04 8.18 -5.26
C PHE A 39 14.19 7.98 -6.51
N SER A 40 14.61 7.05 -7.38
CA SER A 40 13.76 6.58 -8.48
C SER A 40 12.56 5.83 -7.91
N HIS A 41 11.44 5.79 -8.65
CA HIS A 41 10.23 5.06 -8.24
C HIS A 41 10.53 3.57 -7.96
N ILE A 42 11.45 2.96 -8.73
CA ILE A 42 11.88 1.57 -8.54
C ILE A 42 12.60 1.39 -7.20
N ARG A 43 13.48 2.32 -6.84
CA ARG A 43 14.18 2.26 -5.54
C ARG A 43 13.22 2.44 -4.38
N ALA A 44 12.26 3.36 -4.50
CA ALA A 44 11.23 3.54 -3.49
C ALA A 44 10.38 2.27 -3.32
N ALA A 45 9.94 1.67 -4.43
CA ALA A 45 9.21 0.40 -4.43
C ALA A 45 10.03 -0.74 -3.79
N ALA A 46 11.31 -0.83 -4.12
CA ALA A 46 12.22 -1.83 -3.54
C ALA A 46 12.43 -1.64 -2.03
N ILE A 47 12.50 -0.39 -1.54
CA ILE A 47 12.59 -0.08 -0.10
C ILE A 47 11.32 -0.53 0.62
N VAL A 48 10.15 -0.23 0.07
CA VAL A 48 8.87 -0.64 0.66
C VAL A 48 8.74 -2.16 0.68
N PHE A 49 9.02 -2.82 -0.44
CA PHE A 49 8.99 -4.28 -0.54
C PHE A 49 9.96 -4.94 0.44
N GLY A 50 11.24 -4.52 0.43
CA GLY A 50 12.28 -5.05 1.32
C GLY A 50 12.00 -4.78 2.79
N GLY A 51 11.51 -3.59 3.12
CA GLY A 51 11.10 -3.22 4.48
C GLY A 51 9.96 -4.09 5.00
N LEU A 52 8.95 -4.36 4.16
CA LEU A 52 7.84 -5.24 4.51
C LEU A 52 8.28 -6.71 4.66
N ALA A 53 9.16 -7.20 3.78
CA ALA A 53 9.72 -8.54 3.92
C ALA A 53 10.54 -8.69 5.22
N ALA A 54 11.35 -7.68 5.57
CA ALA A 54 12.08 -7.65 6.83
C ALA A 54 11.14 -7.58 8.06
N ALA A 55 10.07 -6.78 7.98
CA ALA A 55 9.03 -6.74 9.01
C ALA A 55 8.36 -8.12 9.20
N GLY A 56 8.21 -8.89 8.12
CA GLY A 56 7.74 -10.28 8.19
C GLY A 56 8.59 -11.18 9.08
N VAL A 57 9.92 -11.00 9.06
CA VAL A 57 10.81 -11.75 9.97
C VAL A 57 10.49 -11.41 11.42
N LEU A 58 10.36 -10.11 11.74
CA LEU A 58 10.02 -9.66 13.11
C LEU A 58 8.66 -10.18 13.57
N VAL A 59 7.67 -10.12 12.69
CA VAL A 59 6.32 -10.66 12.95
C VAL A 59 6.39 -12.16 13.22
N GLY A 60 7.10 -12.94 12.40
CA GLY A 60 7.24 -14.39 12.58
C GLY A 60 7.95 -14.76 13.88
N VAL A 61 9.02 -14.04 14.23
CA VAL A 61 9.71 -14.21 15.50
C VAL A 61 8.79 -13.90 16.66
N LEU A 62 8.16 -12.71 16.66
CA LEU A 62 7.27 -12.30 17.75
C LEU A 62 6.09 -13.26 17.92
N TRP A 63 5.48 -13.67 16.81
CA TRP A 63 4.41 -14.66 16.81
C TRP A 63 4.84 -15.98 17.43
N SER A 64 6.03 -16.48 17.14
CA SER A 64 6.51 -17.75 17.68
C SER A 64 6.60 -17.80 19.20
N PHE A 65 6.73 -16.63 19.84
CA PHE A 65 6.72 -16.50 21.32
C PHE A 65 5.32 -16.30 21.87
N LEU A 66 4.44 -15.63 21.14
CA LEU A 66 3.09 -15.27 21.60
C LEU A 66 2.05 -16.37 21.31
N ALA A 67 2.26 -17.14 20.25
CA ALA A 67 1.30 -18.16 19.83
C ALA A 67 1.17 -19.26 20.89
N PRO A 68 -0.06 -19.57 21.34
CA PRO A 68 -0.29 -20.60 22.33
C PRO A 68 -0.05 -21.98 21.76
N GLY A 69 0.71 -22.82 22.47
CA GLY A 69 0.85 -24.23 22.12
C GLY A 69 -0.45 -24.98 22.32
N VAL A 70 -0.67 -26.05 21.56
CA VAL A 70 -1.85 -26.90 21.65
C VAL A 70 -1.53 -28.12 22.50
N HIS A 71 -2.18 -28.25 23.65
CA HIS A 71 -2.00 -29.37 24.56
C HIS A 71 -2.90 -30.50 24.18
N GLY A 72 -2.32 -31.70 24.09
CA GLY A 72 -3.02 -32.93 23.81
C GLY A 72 -2.40 -34.13 24.50
N ALA A 73 -3.04 -35.23 24.36
CA ALA A 73 -2.58 -36.53 24.86
C ALA A 73 -2.58 -37.58 23.74
N ILE A 74 -1.51 -38.36 23.69
CA ILE A 74 -1.46 -39.57 22.89
C ILE A 74 -1.94 -40.72 23.79
N ALA A 75 -3.02 -41.40 23.39
CA ALA A 75 -3.58 -42.53 24.10
C ALA A 75 -3.54 -43.77 23.21
N ASP A 76 -3.34 -44.91 23.84
CA ASP A 76 -3.45 -46.22 23.20
C ASP A 76 -4.91 -46.67 23.20
N THR A 77 -5.43 -47.05 22.03
CA THR A 77 -6.78 -47.52 21.83
C THR A 77 -6.80 -49.07 21.96
N ARG A 78 -7.93 -49.66 22.34
CA ARG A 78 -8.09 -51.10 22.51
C ARG A 78 -7.70 -51.95 21.29
N ASP A 79 -7.74 -51.36 20.10
CA ASP A 79 -7.39 -52.00 18.82
C ASP A 79 -5.91 -51.79 18.43
N ASN A 80 -5.00 -51.53 19.38
CA ASN A 80 -3.59 -51.23 19.19
C ASN A 80 -3.31 -50.01 18.28
N GLY A 81 -4.28 -49.12 18.14
CA GLY A 81 -4.14 -47.82 17.45
C GLY A 81 -3.77 -46.71 18.40
N ARG A 82 -2.84 -45.86 18.02
CA ARG A 82 -2.50 -44.61 18.76
C ARG A 82 -3.30 -43.45 18.25
N VAL A 83 -4.00 -42.78 19.15
CA VAL A 83 -4.84 -41.63 18.82
C VAL A 83 -4.37 -40.42 19.60
N PHE A 84 -4.27 -39.27 18.91
CA PHE A 84 -4.04 -37.99 19.53
C PHE A 84 -5.38 -37.35 19.87
N VAL A 85 -5.54 -36.93 21.10
CA VAL A 85 -6.77 -36.29 21.60
C VAL A 85 -6.40 -34.92 22.18
N HIS A 86 -7.12 -33.85 21.76
CA HIS A 86 -6.97 -32.55 22.32
C HIS A 86 -7.59 -32.47 23.74
N LEU A 87 -6.93 -31.76 24.64
CA LEU A 87 -7.44 -31.57 26.00
C LEU A 87 -8.43 -30.39 26.02
N GLY A 88 -9.71 -30.66 26.30
CA GLY A 88 -10.73 -29.62 26.40
C GLY A 88 -10.80 -28.76 25.12
N ASN A 89 -10.76 -27.44 25.29
CA ASN A 89 -10.86 -26.46 24.21
C ASN A 89 -9.49 -26.12 23.54
N GLN A 90 -8.46 -26.97 23.73
CA GLN A 90 -7.12 -26.70 23.20
C GLN A 90 -7.09 -26.67 21.66
N ALA A 91 -8.06 -27.28 20.97
CA ALA A 91 -8.21 -27.19 19.53
C ALA A 91 -8.40 -25.73 19.06
N ASP A 92 -9.01 -24.85 19.86
CA ASP A 92 -9.22 -23.45 19.55
C ASP A 92 -7.90 -22.70 19.39
N ASN A 93 -6.83 -23.17 20.06
CA ASN A 93 -5.50 -22.56 19.98
C ASN A 93 -4.91 -22.59 18.57
N PHE A 94 -5.33 -23.54 17.71
CA PHE A 94 -4.95 -23.52 16.31
C PHE A 94 -5.49 -22.28 15.59
N PHE A 95 -6.77 -21.97 15.84
CA PHE A 95 -7.41 -20.80 15.25
C PHE A 95 -6.82 -19.50 15.84
N ILE A 96 -6.61 -19.46 17.15
CA ILE A 96 -6.01 -18.32 17.85
C ILE A 96 -4.60 -18.04 17.32
N GLY A 97 -3.78 -19.09 17.16
CA GLY A 97 -2.43 -18.96 16.63
C GLY A 97 -2.41 -18.31 15.24
N THR A 98 -3.22 -18.85 14.32
CA THR A 98 -3.31 -18.31 12.95
C THR A 98 -3.86 -16.89 12.93
N THR A 99 -4.93 -16.62 13.69
CA THR A 99 -5.54 -15.28 13.77
C THR A 99 -4.56 -14.24 14.32
N LEU A 100 -3.73 -14.61 15.29
CA LEU A 100 -2.69 -13.73 15.82
C LEU A 100 -1.66 -13.39 14.75
N LEU A 101 -1.18 -14.38 13.97
CA LEU A 101 -0.22 -14.14 12.89
C LEU A 101 -0.78 -13.18 11.82
N VAL A 102 -1.99 -13.49 11.37
CA VAL A 102 -2.69 -12.68 10.35
C VAL A 102 -2.97 -11.28 10.86
N GLY A 103 -3.41 -11.14 12.12
CA GLY A 103 -3.65 -9.84 12.75
C GLY A 103 -2.40 -8.98 12.84
N MET A 104 -1.27 -9.58 13.23
CA MET A 104 0.01 -8.86 13.29
C MET A 104 0.49 -8.42 11.90
N ALA A 105 0.39 -9.30 10.90
CA ALA A 105 0.72 -8.96 9.51
C ALA A 105 -0.21 -7.87 8.95
N ALA A 106 -1.50 -7.91 9.30
CA ALA A 106 -2.49 -6.91 8.94
C ALA A 106 -2.16 -5.52 9.51
N VAL A 107 -1.77 -5.46 10.79
CA VAL A 107 -1.34 -4.20 11.43
C VAL A 107 -0.13 -3.60 10.71
N VAL A 108 0.88 -4.42 10.39
CA VAL A 108 2.06 -3.99 9.62
C VAL A 108 1.64 -3.46 8.25
N ALA A 109 0.74 -4.15 7.55
CA ALA A 109 0.25 -3.76 6.23
C ALA A 109 -0.49 -2.41 6.26
N VAL A 110 -1.34 -2.18 7.26
CA VAL A 110 -2.05 -0.90 7.46
C VAL A 110 -1.08 0.24 7.74
N ILE A 111 -0.12 0.03 8.65
CA ILE A 111 0.90 1.04 8.97
C ILE A 111 1.75 1.36 7.73
N ALA A 112 2.16 0.34 6.99
CA ALA A 112 2.95 0.51 5.78
C ALA A 112 2.17 1.28 4.69
N ALA A 113 0.88 0.99 4.51
CA ALA A 113 0.03 1.70 3.56
C ALA A 113 -0.12 3.18 3.94
N ALA A 114 -0.37 3.48 5.22
CA ALA A 114 -0.46 4.84 5.73
C ALA A 114 0.89 5.59 5.60
N ALA A 115 2.01 4.93 5.90
CA ALA A 115 3.35 5.51 5.76
C ALA A 115 3.70 5.78 4.27
N ALA A 116 3.39 4.84 3.38
CA ALA A 116 3.60 5.01 1.94
C ALA A 116 2.77 6.16 1.38
N TRP A 117 1.56 6.39 1.88
CA TRP A 117 0.74 7.54 1.51
C TRP A 117 1.38 8.88 1.88
N GLN A 118 2.14 8.97 2.97
CA GLN A 118 2.86 10.18 3.35
C GLN A 118 3.98 10.53 2.36
N TRP A 119 4.42 9.57 1.54
CA TRP A 119 5.52 9.76 0.59
C TRP A 119 5.02 10.31 -0.75
N ARG A 120 4.63 11.58 -0.74
CA ARG A 120 3.99 12.30 -1.86
C ARG A 120 4.70 12.13 -3.21
N ALA A 121 6.04 12.12 -3.20
CA ALA A 121 6.84 12.03 -4.42
C ALA A 121 6.73 10.67 -5.16
N HIS A 122 6.19 9.64 -4.50
CA HIS A 122 6.14 8.27 -5.03
C HIS A 122 4.72 7.69 -5.07
N ARG A 123 3.69 8.54 -4.88
CA ARG A 123 2.29 8.11 -5.01
C ARG A 123 2.02 7.63 -6.44
N GLY A 124 1.28 6.53 -6.57
CA GLY A 124 0.91 5.99 -7.88
C GLY A 124 0.83 4.46 -7.89
N PRO A 125 0.53 3.88 -9.06
CA PRO A 125 0.28 2.43 -9.19
C PRO A 125 1.50 1.57 -8.83
N MET A 126 2.71 2.06 -9.06
CA MET A 126 3.94 1.36 -8.68
C MET A 126 4.02 1.16 -7.15
N MET A 127 3.61 2.17 -6.38
CA MET A 127 3.59 2.09 -4.91
C MET A 127 2.53 1.11 -4.41
N VAL A 128 1.36 1.08 -5.05
CA VAL A 128 0.32 0.08 -4.73
C VAL A 128 0.85 -1.33 -4.97
N GLY A 129 1.49 -1.56 -6.13
CA GLY A 129 2.11 -2.84 -6.45
C GLY A 129 3.18 -3.24 -5.42
N ALA A 130 4.03 -2.32 -5.01
CA ALA A 130 5.06 -2.56 -3.99
C ALA A 130 4.46 -2.88 -2.62
N LEU A 131 3.38 -2.19 -2.23
CA LEU A 131 2.66 -2.45 -0.98
C LEU A 131 1.97 -3.82 -0.98
N THR A 132 1.26 -4.17 -2.03
CA THR A 132 0.53 -5.44 -2.12
C THR A 132 1.49 -6.63 -2.16
N LEU A 133 2.50 -6.58 -3.04
CA LEU A 133 3.50 -7.64 -3.14
C LEU A 133 4.40 -7.70 -1.89
N GLY A 134 4.75 -6.54 -1.33
CA GLY A 134 5.52 -6.47 -0.09
C GLY A 134 4.75 -7.01 1.13
N SER A 135 3.45 -6.72 1.23
CA SER A 135 2.59 -7.27 2.30
C SER A 135 2.37 -8.78 2.14
N LEU A 136 2.28 -9.27 0.91
CA LEU A 136 2.24 -10.69 0.63
C LEU A 136 3.56 -11.37 1.05
N ALA A 137 4.70 -10.78 0.70
CA ALA A 137 6.02 -11.24 1.13
C ALA A 137 6.16 -11.20 2.65
N CYS A 138 5.68 -10.14 3.32
CA CYS A 138 5.62 -10.05 4.78
C CYS A 138 4.87 -11.23 5.39
N SER A 139 3.66 -11.52 4.90
CA SER A 139 2.85 -12.65 5.39
C SER A 139 3.54 -14.00 5.16
N ALA A 140 4.11 -14.22 3.97
CA ALA A 140 4.79 -15.46 3.63
C ALA A 140 6.06 -15.67 4.47
N VAL A 141 6.87 -14.62 4.64
CA VAL A 141 8.08 -14.65 5.47
C VAL A 141 7.72 -14.87 6.93
N ALA A 142 6.70 -14.17 7.45
CA ALA A 142 6.23 -14.34 8.83
C ALA A 142 5.75 -15.77 9.08
N ALA A 143 4.98 -16.33 8.15
CA ALA A 143 4.52 -17.72 8.22
C ALA A 143 5.68 -18.70 8.19
N GLY A 144 6.65 -18.52 7.28
CA GLY A 144 7.82 -19.38 7.16
C GLY A 144 8.72 -19.32 8.39
N VAL A 145 9.10 -18.13 8.83
CA VAL A 145 9.93 -17.93 10.03
C VAL A 145 9.22 -18.46 11.27
N GLY A 146 7.92 -18.12 11.44
CA GLY A 146 7.12 -18.61 12.55
C GLY A 146 7.05 -20.14 12.58
N ALA A 147 6.74 -20.78 11.44
CA ALA A 147 6.69 -22.24 11.32
C ALA A 147 8.03 -22.90 11.69
N VAL A 148 9.14 -22.35 11.22
CA VAL A 148 10.47 -22.89 11.55
C VAL A 148 10.75 -22.78 13.06
N LEU A 149 10.51 -21.60 13.65
CA LEU A 149 10.79 -21.37 15.06
C LEU A 149 9.92 -22.22 15.98
N VAL A 150 8.60 -22.34 15.71
CA VAL A 150 7.74 -23.21 16.54
C VAL A 150 8.08 -24.69 16.34
N ARG A 151 8.54 -25.09 15.14
CA ARG A 151 8.99 -26.46 14.88
C ARG A 151 10.28 -26.79 15.65
N LEU A 152 11.20 -25.83 15.74
CA LEU A 152 12.40 -25.95 16.55
C LEU A 152 12.08 -26.01 18.06
N ARG A 153 11.06 -25.26 18.50
CA ARG A 153 10.68 -25.16 19.91
C ARG A 153 9.89 -26.37 20.40
N TYR A 154 8.91 -26.84 19.61
CA TYR A 154 7.99 -27.92 20.01
C TYR A 154 8.36 -29.28 19.43
N GLY A 155 9.28 -29.33 18.45
CA GLY A 155 9.65 -30.55 17.75
C GLY A 155 8.57 -31.03 16.77
N ALA A 156 8.81 -32.18 16.16
CA ALA A 156 7.82 -32.87 15.34
C ALA A 156 6.98 -33.80 16.26
N LEU A 157 5.66 -33.76 16.11
CA LEU A 157 4.78 -34.68 16.82
C LEU A 157 4.87 -36.07 16.18
N ASP A 158 5.59 -36.97 16.84
CA ASP A 158 5.66 -38.39 16.45
C ASP A 158 4.66 -39.23 17.27
N ILE A 159 3.50 -39.45 16.66
CA ILE A 159 2.43 -40.28 17.28
C ILE A 159 2.81 -41.76 17.26
N ALA A 160 3.48 -42.20 16.18
CA ALA A 160 3.82 -43.61 16.00
C ALA A 160 4.98 -44.07 16.89
N GLY A 161 5.99 -43.18 17.07
CA GLY A 161 7.18 -43.44 17.90
C GLY A 161 7.01 -43.10 19.38
N ALA A 162 5.81 -42.65 19.82
CA ALA A 162 5.62 -42.27 21.22
C ALA A 162 5.84 -43.49 22.12
N SER A 163 6.81 -43.42 23.05
CA SER A 163 7.03 -44.47 24.04
C SER A 163 5.85 -44.51 25.03
N LEU A 164 4.97 -45.48 24.85
CA LEU A 164 3.88 -45.80 25.79
C LEU A 164 4.27 -47.12 26.44
N ASP A 165 4.43 -47.13 27.77
CA ASP A 165 4.73 -48.33 28.55
C ASP A 165 3.44 -48.94 29.09
N ALA A 166 3.50 -50.22 29.45
CA ALA A 166 2.33 -50.98 29.95
C ALA A 166 1.67 -50.32 31.21
N GLY A 167 2.41 -49.48 31.91
CA GLY A 167 1.92 -48.70 33.05
C GLY A 167 1.44 -47.29 32.72
N HIS A 168 1.80 -46.73 31.53
CA HIS A 168 1.47 -45.37 31.14
C HIS A 168 0.86 -45.37 29.74
N ARG A 169 -0.47 -45.57 29.67
CA ARG A 169 -1.23 -45.58 28.40
C ARG A 169 -1.51 -44.20 27.82
N ILE A 170 -1.14 -43.14 28.51
CA ILE A 170 -1.39 -41.75 28.11
C ILE A 170 -0.08 -40.95 28.26
N LYS A 171 0.32 -40.27 27.17
CA LYS A 171 1.45 -39.34 27.17
C LYS A 171 0.96 -37.96 26.79
N TYR A 172 1.15 -36.98 27.68
CA TYR A 172 0.84 -35.59 27.41
C TYR A 172 1.91 -34.99 26.50
N VAL A 173 1.47 -34.26 25.48
CA VAL A 173 2.33 -33.61 24.50
C VAL A 173 1.80 -32.22 24.16
N VAL A 174 2.70 -31.33 23.76
CA VAL A 174 2.33 -30.00 23.27
C VAL A 174 2.62 -29.95 21.77
N GLN A 175 1.63 -29.67 20.99
CA GLN A 175 1.74 -29.50 19.54
C GLN A 175 2.01 -28.04 19.20
N ALA A 176 2.79 -27.80 18.14
CA ALA A 176 3.01 -26.47 17.58
C ALA A 176 1.70 -25.82 17.12
N PRO A 177 1.51 -24.50 17.36
CA PRO A 177 0.36 -23.77 16.87
C PRO A 177 0.33 -23.77 15.33
N ALA A 178 -0.87 -23.67 14.75
CA ALA A 178 -1.06 -23.59 13.31
C ALA A 178 -0.69 -22.19 12.78
N VAL A 179 -0.06 -22.18 11.62
CA VAL A 179 0.32 -20.96 10.89
C VAL A 179 -0.77 -20.56 9.90
N PHE A 180 -1.52 -21.53 9.39
CA PHE A 180 -2.57 -21.32 8.39
C PHE A 180 -3.92 -21.80 8.91
N TYR A 181 -5.01 -21.20 8.40
CA TYR A 181 -6.39 -21.62 8.78
C TYR A 181 -6.76 -23.05 8.33
N GLY A 182 -5.92 -23.68 7.53
CA GLY A 182 -6.13 -25.05 7.09
C GLY A 182 -4.99 -25.53 6.21
N HIS A 183 -5.21 -26.71 5.58
CA HIS A 183 -4.17 -27.41 4.83
C HIS A 183 -4.39 -27.37 3.31
N THR A 184 -5.54 -26.86 2.84
CA THR A 184 -5.82 -26.73 1.41
C THR A 184 -5.11 -25.50 0.85
N GLU A 185 -4.74 -25.54 -0.42
CA GLU A 185 -4.09 -24.42 -1.11
C GLU A 185 -4.91 -23.13 -1.02
N ALA A 186 -6.24 -23.24 -1.15
CA ALA A 186 -7.14 -22.09 -1.02
C ALA A 186 -7.09 -21.45 0.38
N GLN A 187 -7.07 -22.25 1.43
CA GLN A 187 -6.99 -21.77 2.82
C GLN A 187 -5.65 -21.09 3.11
N ILE A 188 -4.56 -21.66 2.58
CA ILE A 188 -3.22 -21.05 2.67
C ILE A 188 -3.22 -19.72 1.91
N ALA A 189 -3.74 -19.70 0.68
CA ALA A 189 -3.82 -18.50 -0.13
C ALA A 189 -4.63 -17.37 0.54
N VAL A 190 -5.79 -17.70 1.11
CA VAL A 190 -6.63 -16.75 1.85
C VAL A 190 -5.88 -16.19 3.07
N THR A 191 -5.19 -17.06 3.83
CA THR A 191 -4.41 -16.62 5.00
C THR A 191 -3.33 -15.61 4.61
N LEU A 192 -2.63 -15.85 3.50
CA LEU A 192 -1.57 -14.97 3.02
C LEU A 192 -2.10 -13.70 2.36
N ALA A 193 -3.28 -13.75 1.72
CA ALA A 193 -3.87 -12.66 0.97
C ALA A 193 -4.49 -11.56 1.86
N LEU A 194 -4.81 -11.83 3.13
CA LEU A 194 -5.55 -10.91 3.97
C LEU A 194 -4.80 -9.59 4.20
N ALA A 195 -3.52 -9.65 4.54
CA ALA A 195 -2.70 -8.45 4.76
C ALA A 195 -2.53 -7.60 3.48
N PRO A 196 -2.17 -8.15 2.30
CA PRO A 196 -2.11 -7.37 1.07
C PRO A 196 -3.47 -6.79 0.65
N CYS A 197 -4.58 -7.50 0.86
CA CYS A 197 -5.91 -6.95 0.62
C CYS A 197 -6.18 -5.73 1.51
N LEU A 198 -5.85 -5.80 2.80
CA LEU A 198 -5.98 -4.67 3.71
C LEU A 198 -5.09 -3.49 3.31
N ALA A 199 -3.83 -3.73 2.94
CA ALA A 199 -2.94 -2.68 2.44
C ALA A 199 -3.53 -1.97 1.22
N ALA A 200 -4.06 -2.73 0.26
CA ALA A 200 -4.70 -2.19 -0.94
C ALA A 200 -5.95 -1.37 -0.60
N VAL A 201 -6.80 -1.87 0.29
CA VAL A 201 -8.02 -1.18 0.73
C VAL A 201 -7.68 0.13 1.43
N VAL A 202 -6.73 0.13 2.37
CA VAL A 202 -6.31 1.35 3.07
C VAL A 202 -5.74 2.37 2.09
N TYR A 203 -4.88 1.95 1.17
CA TYR A 203 -4.33 2.84 0.16
C TYR A 203 -5.43 3.39 -0.76
N MET A 204 -6.38 2.55 -1.17
CA MET A 204 -7.52 2.96 -1.99
C MET A 204 -8.41 4.00 -1.27
N PHE A 205 -8.65 3.84 0.03
CA PHE A 205 -9.33 4.85 0.84
C PHE A 205 -8.60 6.19 0.79
N CYS A 206 -7.28 6.19 0.91
CA CYS A 206 -6.48 7.41 0.81
C CYS A 206 -6.60 8.05 -0.58
N VAL A 207 -6.64 7.25 -1.65
CA VAL A 207 -6.83 7.73 -3.03
C VAL A 207 -8.20 8.38 -3.20
N VAL A 208 -9.27 7.71 -2.76
CA VAL A 208 -10.65 8.23 -2.88
C VAL A 208 -10.87 9.47 -2.02
N ALA A 209 -10.22 9.55 -0.87
CA ALA A 209 -10.28 10.73 0.00
C ALA A 209 -9.51 11.94 -0.55
N CYS A 210 -8.65 11.75 -1.56
CA CYS A 210 -7.92 12.84 -2.20
C CYS A 210 -8.80 13.50 -3.26
N ALA A 211 -9.07 14.80 -3.10
CA ALA A 211 -9.91 15.58 -4.02
C ALA A 211 -9.19 16.02 -5.30
N ARG A 212 -7.90 15.71 -5.44
CA ARG A 212 -7.06 16.15 -6.57
C ARG A 212 -6.76 14.99 -7.51
N ASP A 213 -6.90 15.24 -8.80
CA ASP A 213 -6.63 14.24 -9.86
C ASP A 213 -5.17 13.77 -9.90
N ASP A 214 -4.23 14.61 -9.47
CA ASP A 214 -2.80 14.29 -9.39
C ASP A 214 -2.41 13.55 -8.10
N LEU A 215 -3.39 13.12 -7.29
CA LEU A 215 -3.20 12.49 -5.97
C LEU A 215 -2.37 13.35 -5.02
N ASP A 216 -2.31 14.66 -5.23
CA ASP A 216 -1.44 15.60 -4.52
C ASP A 216 0.04 15.14 -4.53
N ALA A 217 0.46 14.55 -5.66
CA ALA A 217 1.82 14.08 -5.88
C ALA A 217 2.78 15.27 -6.07
N TRP A 218 4.05 15.07 -5.77
CA TRP A 218 5.07 16.10 -5.94
C TRP A 218 6.11 15.65 -6.98
N PRO A 219 6.51 16.48 -7.96
CA PRO A 219 6.04 17.85 -8.23
C PRO A 219 4.62 17.88 -8.80
N PRO A 220 3.84 18.93 -8.51
CA PRO A 220 2.48 19.05 -9.02
C PRO A 220 2.50 19.04 -10.56
N ALA A 221 1.50 18.39 -11.16
CA ALA A 221 1.34 18.41 -12.60
C ALA A 221 1.17 19.85 -13.09
N PRO A 222 1.82 20.26 -14.19
CA PRO A 222 1.60 21.57 -14.75
C PRO A 222 0.12 21.71 -15.12
N VAL A 223 -0.53 22.73 -14.57
CA VAL A 223 -1.91 23.07 -14.92
C VAL A 223 -1.93 23.33 -16.43
N PRO A 224 -2.74 22.63 -17.23
CA PRO A 224 -2.85 22.93 -18.65
C PRO A 224 -3.28 24.39 -18.79
N GLU A 225 -2.40 25.20 -19.35
CA GLU A 225 -2.72 26.59 -19.68
C GLU A 225 -3.87 26.56 -20.68
N TYR A 226 -5.06 26.95 -20.22
CA TYR A 226 -6.21 27.10 -21.13
C TYR A 226 -5.90 28.24 -22.08
N ARG A 227 -5.37 27.89 -23.25
CA ARG A 227 -5.19 28.82 -24.33
C ARG A 227 -6.58 29.11 -24.86
N ALA A 228 -7.14 30.26 -24.45
CA ALA A 228 -8.40 30.73 -25.03
C ALA A 228 -8.29 30.69 -26.55
N PRO A 229 -9.31 30.16 -27.26
CA PRO A 229 -9.29 30.17 -28.71
C PRO A 229 -9.12 31.60 -29.19
N VAL A 230 -8.08 31.83 -29.98
CA VAL A 230 -7.87 33.13 -30.62
C VAL A 230 -9.06 33.35 -31.54
N LEU A 231 -9.98 34.23 -31.12
CA LEU A 231 -11.05 34.71 -31.99
C LEU A 231 -10.40 35.43 -33.16
N VAL A 232 -10.20 34.74 -34.26
CA VAL A 232 -9.82 35.39 -35.52
C VAL A 232 -11.00 36.25 -35.91
N PRO A 233 -10.84 37.59 -35.97
CA PRO A 233 -11.93 38.45 -36.45
C PRO A 233 -12.30 38.04 -37.86
N PRO A 234 -13.60 38.03 -38.20
CA PRO A 234 -14.00 37.73 -39.55
C PRO A 234 -13.31 38.68 -40.50
N THR A 235 -12.59 38.16 -41.45
CA THR A 235 -12.00 38.93 -42.57
C THR A 235 -13.16 39.61 -43.25
N GLU A 236 -13.28 40.93 -43.05
CA GLU A 236 -14.28 41.78 -43.74
C GLU A 236 -14.04 41.61 -45.24
N GLY A 237 -15.05 41.01 -45.85
CA GLY A 237 -14.97 40.52 -47.24
C GLY A 237 -14.57 41.62 -48.21
N ALA A 238 -13.72 41.25 -49.11
CA ALA A 238 -13.49 41.96 -50.33
C ALA A 238 -14.82 42.17 -51.06
N ASN A 239 -15.43 43.34 -50.90
CA ASN A 239 -16.51 43.76 -51.78
C ASN A 239 -15.86 44.16 -53.08
N SER A 240 -15.77 43.19 -54.00
CA SER A 240 -15.44 43.40 -55.40
C SER A 240 -16.64 44.07 -56.07
N THR A 241 -16.50 45.34 -56.35
CA THR A 241 -17.32 46.05 -57.30
C THR A 241 -16.99 45.56 -58.70
N ALA A 242 -18.03 45.10 -59.41
CA ALA A 242 -18.10 45.06 -60.85
C ALA A 242 -19.20 46.04 -61.29
#